data_a4e607810b7a7e97d4f8ef1fd45c8752
#
_entry.id   a4e607810b7a7e97d4f8ef1fd45c8752
#
_cell.length_a   1.000
_cell.length_b   1.000
_cell.length_c   1.000
_cell.angle_alpha   90.00
_cell.angle_beta   90.00
_cell.angle_gamma   90.00
#
_symmetry.space_group_name_H-M   'P 1'
#
loop_
_entity.id
_entity.type
_entity.pdbx_description
1 polymer ?
#
loop_
_entity_poly.entity_id
_entity_poly.type
_entity_poly.pdbx_seq_one_letter_code
_entity_poly.pdbx_strand_id
1 'polypeptide(L)'
;MNPSDEILMIRAIEQAEQCRPIADRIPKVGAVIAVGDTVIGMGHRGTGQLGDDDHAEMVALRGVADRAELAKATVYTTLEPCTPEVRSDPLTCCTELIRQAEVKKVFIGILDPNQGVRGKGLWELQERGIEVELFPPHLARRIRILNDKFIREQRSLEFESPIWSRGKRFGPTTKTASSNWKAHS
;
A
#
# COMPACT_ATOMS: atom_id res chain seq x y z
N MET A 1 -1.81 10.08 19.12
CA MET A 1 -2.68 10.62 18.06
C MET A 1 -3.39 11.85 18.60
N ASN A 2 -3.26 12.98 17.94
CA ASN A 2 -3.91 14.24 18.28
C ASN A 2 -5.36 14.23 17.72
N PRO A 3 -6.35 14.88 18.33
CA PRO A 3 -7.69 15.04 17.76
C PRO A 3 -7.70 15.62 16.33
N SER A 4 -6.76 16.49 16.02
CA SER A 4 -6.59 17.04 14.66
C SER A 4 -6.19 15.97 13.64
N ASP A 5 -5.39 14.97 14.01
CA ASP A 5 -5.01 13.87 13.12
C ASP A 5 -6.25 13.12 12.63
N GLU A 6 -7.22 12.87 13.50
CA GLU A 6 -8.45 12.16 13.15
C GLU A 6 -9.28 12.93 12.11
N ILE A 7 -9.34 14.25 12.22
CA ILE A 7 -10.03 15.12 11.25
C ILE A 7 -9.34 15.00 9.88
N LEU A 8 -8.01 15.00 9.85
CA LEU A 8 -7.23 14.88 8.61
C LEU A 8 -7.35 13.49 7.98
N MET A 9 -7.42 12.42 8.79
CA MET A 9 -7.72 11.07 8.34
C MET A 9 -9.13 10.98 7.71
N ILE A 10 -10.13 11.63 8.32
CA ILE A 10 -11.50 11.70 7.76
C ILE A 10 -11.48 12.42 6.41
N ARG A 11 -10.76 13.53 6.29
CA ARG A 11 -10.59 14.23 5.00
C ARG A 11 -9.93 13.36 3.94
N ALA A 12 -8.95 12.53 4.30
CA ALA A 12 -8.36 11.57 3.37
C ALA A 12 -9.39 10.52 2.89
N ILE A 13 -10.29 10.07 3.78
CA ILE A 13 -11.39 9.18 3.41
C ILE A 13 -12.37 9.89 2.46
N GLU A 14 -12.73 11.13 2.73
CA GLU A 14 -13.58 11.96 1.86
C GLU A 14 -12.97 12.13 0.46
N GLN A 15 -11.64 12.27 0.37
CA GLN A 15 -10.94 12.24 -0.93
C GLN A 15 -11.11 10.87 -1.61
N ALA A 16 -10.96 9.76 -0.90
CA ALA A 16 -11.16 8.43 -1.47
C ALA A 16 -12.59 8.20 -1.96
N GLU A 17 -13.60 8.79 -1.32
CA GLU A 17 -15.00 8.72 -1.73
C GLU A 17 -15.27 9.40 -3.09
N GLN A 18 -14.43 10.36 -3.50
CA GLN A 18 -14.51 11.02 -4.80
C GLN A 18 -14.02 10.15 -5.96
N CYS A 19 -13.25 9.08 -5.68
CA CYS A 19 -12.75 8.19 -6.72
C CYS A 19 -13.89 7.53 -7.49
N ARG A 20 -13.75 7.49 -8.82
CA ARG A 20 -14.66 6.78 -9.74
C ARG A 20 -13.86 5.72 -10.50
N PRO A 21 -13.52 4.58 -9.87
CA PRO A 21 -12.72 3.56 -10.51
C PRO A 21 -13.49 2.95 -11.69
N ILE A 22 -12.78 2.70 -12.78
CA ILE A 22 -13.32 2.08 -13.99
C ILE A 22 -13.48 0.55 -13.86
N ALA A 23 -12.89 -0.05 -12.82
CA ALA A 23 -12.96 -1.48 -12.54
C ALA A 23 -12.88 -1.77 -11.04
N ASP A 24 -13.52 -2.86 -10.59
CA ASP A 24 -13.57 -3.28 -9.18
C ASP A 24 -12.17 -3.60 -8.60
N ARG A 25 -11.21 -3.97 -9.45
CA ARG A 25 -9.79 -4.20 -9.07
C ARG A 25 -8.99 -2.93 -8.77
N ILE A 26 -9.55 -1.75 -9.01
CA ILE A 26 -8.89 -0.47 -8.76
C ILE A 26 -9.38 0.08 -7.42
N PRO A 27 -8.48 0.31 -6.45
CA PRO A 27 -8.89 0.83 -5.15
C PRO A 27 -9.27 2.31 -5.21
N LYS A 28 -10.20 2.68 -4.34
CA LYS A 28 -10.49 4.07 -4.01
C LYS A 28 -9.50 4.54 -2.97
N VAL A 29 -8.62 5.46 -3.33
CA VAL A 29 -7.56 5.98 -2.47
C VAL A 29 -7.66 7.49 -2.40
N GLY A 30 -7.52 8.03 -1.20
CA GLY A 30 -7.40 9.45 -0.95
C GLY A 30 -6.21 9.75 -0.07
N ALA A 31 -5.60 10.90 -0.29
CA ALA A 31 -4.47 11.39 0.47
C ALA A 31 -4.63 12.87 0.84
N VAL A 32 -4.13 13.20 2.03
CA VAL A 32 -4.04 14.57 2.55
C VAL A 32 -2.63 14.80 3.07
N ILE A 33 -2.09 15.99 2.81
CA ILE A 33 -0.80 16.44 3.33
C ILE A 33 -1.07 17.68 4.16
N ALA A 34 -0.58 17.68 5.38
CA ALA A 34 -0.81 18.81 6.31
C ALA A 34 0.45 19.16 7.11
N VAL A 35 0.59 20.44 7.45
CA VAL A 35 1.54 20.95 8.44
C VAL A 35 0.74 21.40 9.65
N GLY A 36 0.88 20.69 10.76
CA GLY A 36 -0.06 20.82 11.88
C GLY A 36 -1.48 20.55 11.41
N ASP A 37 -2.40 21.48 11.64
CA ASP A 37 -3.82 21.36 11.24
C ASP A 37 -4.11 21.96 9.85
N THR A 38 -3.09 22.54 9.20
CA THR A 38 -3.25 23.20 7.91
C THR A 38 -3.01 22.23 6.75
N VAL A 39 -4.05 21.97 5.96
CA VAL A 39 -3.92 21.18 4.74
C VAL A 39 -3.20 21.97 3.67
N ILE A 40 -2.11 21.41 3.13
CA ILE A 40 -1.29 22.01 2.08
C ILE A 40 -1.37 21.24 0.75
N GLY A 41 -1.90 20.00 0.76
CA GLY A 41 -2.11 19.21 -0.44
C GLY A 41 -3.19 18.16 -0.22
N MET A 42 -3.97 17.86 -1.26
CA MET A 42 -5.00 16.81 -1.26
C MET A 42 -5.03 16.13 -2.62
N GLY A 43 -5.41 14.86 -2.63
CA GLY A 43 -5.61 14.12 -3.87
C GLY A 43 -6.40 12.85 -3.67
N HIS A 44 -6.97 12.38 -4.77
CA HIS A 44 -7.56 11.06 -4.84
C HIS A 44 -7.12 10.36 -6.12
N ARG A 45 -7.23 9.05 -6.15
CA ARG A 45 -6.87 8.24 -7.32
C ARG A 45 -7.84 8.50 -8.47
N GLY A 46 -7.33 8.52 -9.71
CA GLY A 46 -8.16 8.62 -10.91
C GLY A 46 -8.65 10.02 -11.19
N THR A 47 -7.88 11.06 -10.85
CA THR A 47 -8.21 12.45 -11.22
C THR A 47 -8.01 12.72 -12.70
N GLY A 48 -7.20 11.91 -13.38
CA GLY A 48 -6.77 12.14 -14.77
C GLY A 48 -5.78 13.29 -14.93
N GLN A 49 -5.42 13.98 -13.85
CA GLN A 49 -4.49 15.13 -13.91
C GLN A 49 -3.07 14.73 -14.28
N LEU A 50 -2.68 13.50 -13.99
CA LEU A 50 -1.32 12.97 -14.19
C LEU A 50 -1.30 11.74 -15.11
N GLY A 51 -2.44 11.44 -15.75
CA GLY A 51 -2.66 10.26 -16.56
C GLY A 51 -3.59 9.24 -15.89
N ASP A 52 -3.80 8.10 -16.54
CA ASP A 52 -4.77 7.08 -16.09
C ASP A 52 -4.34 6.33 -14.80
N ASP A 53 -3.07 6.45 -14.41
CA ASP A 53 -2.47 5.75 -13.27
C ASP A 53 -2.00 6.71 -12.16
N ASP A 54 -2.66 7.86 -12.01
CA ASP A 54 -2.36 8.79 -10.94
C ASP A 54 -2.76 8.20 -9.57
N HIS A 55 -1.81 8.17 -8.63
CA HIS A 55 -2.05 7.78 -7.26
C HIS A 55 -2.39 8.99 -6.39
N ALA A 56 -3.21 8.78 -5.37
CA ALA A 56 -3.67 9.86 -4.49
C ALA A 56 -2.52 10.64 -3.85
N GLU A 57 -1.48 9.94 -3.39
CA GLU A 57 -0.29 10.53 -2.78
C GLU A 57 0.49 11.38 -3.79
N MET A 58 0.60 10.89 -5.02
CA MET A 58 1.27 11.61 -6.11
C MET A 58 0.53 12.92 -6.43
N VAL A 59 -0.80 12.86 -6.54
CA VAL A 59 -1.65 14.03 -6.78
C VAL A 59 -1.50 15.02 -5.63
N ALA A 60 -1.61 14.55 -4.39
CA ALA A 60 -1.50 15.39 -3.19
C ALA A 60 -0.12 16.07 -3.09
N LEU A 61 0.98 15.32 -3.30
CA LEU A 61 2.35 15.85 -3.24
C LEU A 61 2.62 16.89 -4.33
N ARG A 62 2.10 16.69 -5.54
CA ARG A 62 2.27 17.64 -6.64
C ARG A 62 1.44 18.90 -6.46
N GLY A 63 0.32 18.82 -5.72
CA GLY A 63 -0.53 19.96 -5.39
C GLY A 63 0.06 20.92 -4.38
N VAL A 64 1.16 20.54 -3.67
CA VAL A 64 1.79 21.42 -2.68
C VAL A 64 2.59 22.53 -3.37
N ALA A 65 2.16 23.77 -3.13
CA ALA A 65 2.74 24.95 -3.77
C ALA A 65 4.17 25.26 -3.25
N ASP A 66 4.36 25.21 -1.94
CA ASP A 66 5.67 25.40 -1.32
C ASP A 66 6.28 24.05 -0.91
N ARG A 67 7.25 23.59 -1.67
CA ARG A 67 7.92 22.31 -1.44
C ARG A 67 8.70 22.27 -0.11
N ALA A 68 9.13 23.40 0.41
CA ALA A 68 9.85 23.48 1.69
C ALA A 68 8.97 23.09 2.89
N GLU A 69 7.66 23.23 2.77
CA GLU A 69 6.71 22.80 3.80
C GLU A 69 6.61 21.27 3.94
N LEU A 70 6.97 20.50 2.91
CA LEU A 70 6.88 19.03 2.93
C LEU A 70 7.77 18.40 4.02
N ALA A 71 8.93 18.97 4.29
CA ALA A 71 9.81 18.46 5.35
C ALA A 71 9.21 18.59 6.78
N LYS A 72 8.16 19.40 6.95
CA LYS A 72 7.41 19.57 8.20
C LYS A 72 6.07 18.84 8.18
N ALA A 73 5.69 18.29 7.03
CA ALA A 73 4.36 17.76 6.80
C ALA A 73 4.18 16.33 7.31
N THR A 74 2.93 16.01 7.59
CA THR A 74 2.42 14.65 7.79
C THR A 74 1.56 14.27 6.59
N VAL A 75 1.73 13.04 6.09
CA VAL A 75 0.89 12.45 5.05
C VAL A 75 -0.16 11.54 5.68
N TYR A 76 -1.41 11.69 5.28
CA TYR A 76 -2.54 10.83 5.64
C TYR A 76 -3.03 10.14 4.36
N THR A 77 -2.82 8.84 4.22
CA THR A 77 -3.27 8.07 3.05
C THR A 77 -4.18 6.93 3.46
N THR A 78 -5.25 6.69 2.71
CA THR A 78 -6.24 5.66 3.06
C THR A 78 -5.78 4.24 2.75
N LEU A 79 -4.82 4.07 1.84
CA LEU A 79 -4.21 2.79 1.50
C LEU A 79 -2.69 2.88 1.66
N GLU A 80 -2.07 1.75 1.95
CA GLU A 80 -0.61 1.63 2.01
C GLU A 80 0.05 2.15 0.73
N PRO A 81 1.06 3.05 0.82
CA PRO A 81 1.79 3.56 -0.33
C PRO A 81 2.49 2.44 -1.11
N CYS A 82 2.38 2.48 -2.43
CA CYS A 82 3.01 1.49 -3.29
C CYS A 82 4.53 1.57 -3.27
N THR A 83 5.17 0.41 -3.52
CA THR A 83 6.62 0.21 -3.54
C THR A 83 7.14 0.02 -4.97
N PRO A 84 8.47 0.05 -5.19
CA PRO A 84 9.06 -0.16 -6.51
C PRO A 84 8.67 -1.47 -7.20
N GLU A 85 8.39 -2.54 -6.43
CA GLU A 85 8.07 -3.86 -7.00
C GLU A 85 6.74 -3.92 -7.75
N VAL A 86 5.85 -2.96 -7.50
CA VAL A 86 4.51 -2.93 -8.12
C VAL A 86 4.36 -1.83 -9.16
N ARG A 87 5.41 -1.02 -9.38
CA ARG A 87 5.42 0.06 -10.37
C ARG A 87 6.37 -0.28 -11.50
N SER A 88 5.97 0.07 -12.73
CA SER A 88 6.85 -0.05 -13.91
C SER A 88 8.05 0.91 -13.83
N ASP A 89 7.88 2.07 -13.17
CA ASP A 89 8.94 3.02 -12.87
C ASP A 89 9.11 3.14 -11.34
N PRO A 90 10.20 2.59 -10.79
CA PRO A 90 10.46 2.65 -9.35
C PRO A 90 10.57 4.06 -8.78
N LEU A 91 11.01 5.05 -9.57
CA LEU A 91 11.19 6.43 -9.13
C LEU A 91 9.87 7.17 -8.93
N THR A 92 8.77 6.64 -9.44
CA THR A 92 7.43 7.22 -9.32
C THR A 92 6.54 6.48 -8.33
N CYS A 93 7.05 5.49 -7.58
CA CYS A 93 6.28 4.85 -6.53
C CYS A 93 6.03 5.79 -5.34
N CYS A 94 4.91 5.59 -4.63
CA CYS A 94 4.50 6.51 -3.57
C CYS A 94 5.49 6.55 -2.41
N THR A 95 6.10 5.41 -2.02
CA THR A 95 7.13 5.38 -0.97
C THR A 95 8.33 6.24 -1.33
N GLU A 96 8.79 6.20 -2.58
CA GLU A 96 9.92 6.99 -3.06
C GLU A 96 9.57 8.49 -3.14
N LEU A 97 8.37 8.84 -3.61
CA LEU A 97 7.94 10.25 -3.67
C LEU A 97 7.80 10.86 -2.26
N ILE A 98 7.29 10.11 -1.29
CA ILE A 98 7.20 10.53 0.11
C ILE A 98 8.61 10.73 0.69
N ARG A 99 9.54 9.82 0.40
CA ARG A 99 10.94 9.94 0.82
C ARG A 99 11.61 11.18 0.24
N GLN A 100 11.46 11.42 -1.07
CA GLN A 100 12.03 12.60 -1.75
C GLN A 100 11.44 13.92 -1.24
N ALA A 101 10.21 13.86 -0.72
CA ALA A 101 9.56 15.00 -0.09
C ALA A 101 10.06 15.27 1.35
N GLU A 102 10.94 14.41 1.89
CA GLU A 102 11.49 14.50 3.26
C GLU A 102 10.43 14.51 4.35
N VAL A 103 9.24 13.97 4.07
CA VAL A 103 8.13 13.86 5.04
C VAL A 103 8.59 13.07 6.26
N LYS A 104 8.23 13.51 7.44
CA LYS A 104 8.67 12.88 8.71
C LYS A 104 7.68 11.83 9.23
N LYS A 105 6.41 11.96 8.87
CA LYS A 105 5.36 11.09 9.39
C LYS A 105 4.31 10.75 8.34
N VAL A 106 3.86 9.50 8.37
CA VAL A 106 2.79 8.99 7.50
C VAL A 106 1.76 8.23 8.35
N PHE A 107 0.49 8.56 8.19
CA PHE A 107 -0.62 7.76 8.67
C PHE A 107 -1.20 6.93 7.52
N ILE A 108 -1.34 5.62 7.72
CA ILE A 108 -1.86 4.65 6.73
C ILE A 108 -3.22 4.13 7.21
N GLY A 109 -4.24 4.21 6.35
CA GLY A 109 -5.59 3.79 6.67
C GLY A 109 -5.73 2.27 6.80
N ILE A 110 -5.34 1.54 5.76
CA ILE A 110 -5.26 0.08 5.73
C ILE A 110 -4.01 -0.36 4.96
N LEU A 111 -3.47 -1.52 5.32
CA LEU A 111 -2.44 -2.17 4.51
C LEU A 111 -3.05 -2.69 3.21
N ASP A 112 -2.24 -2.77 2.14
CA ASP A 112 -2.70 -3.27 0.86
C ASP A 112 -3.21 -4.73 1.01
N PRO A 113 -4.41 -5.06 0.52
CA PRO A 113 -4.91 -6.43 0.55
C PRO A 113 -4.11 -7.40 -0.32
N ASN A 114 -3.36 -6.92 -1.31
CA ASN A 114 -2.47 -7.74 -2.12
C ASN A 114 -1.29 -8.24 -1.25
N GLN A 115 -1.18 -9.55 -1.06
CA GLN A 115 -0.11 -10.16 -0.25
C GLN A 115 1.29 -9.87 -0.78
N GLY A 116 1.45 -9.67 -2.08
CA GLY A 116 2.71 -9.33 -2.71
C GLY A 116 3.28 -7.98 -2.29
N VAL A 117 2.45 -7.08 -1.77
CA VAL A 117 2.82 -5.71 -1.36
C VAL A 117 2.51 -5.41 0.11
N ARG A 118 1.58 -6.15 0.72
CA ARG A 118 1.11 -5.90 2.10
C ARG A 118 2.26 -5.77 3.10
N GLY A 119 2.34 -4.61 3.75
CA GLY A 119 3.34 -4.28 4.76
C GLY A 119 4.68 -3.83 4.19
N LYS A 120 4.94 -3.97 2.89
CA LYS A 120 6.21 -3.54 2.28
C LYS A 120 6.36 -2.03 2.24
N GLY A 121 5.30 -1.30 1.87
CA GLY A 121 5.31 0.16 1.86
C GLY A 121 5.52 0.74 3.25
N LEU A 122 4.82 0.20 4.25
CA LEU A 122 5.01 0.56 5.65
C LEU A 122 6.45 0.32 6.08
N TRP A 123 6.98 -0.88 5.82
CA TRP A 123 8.35 -1.25 6.19
C TRP A 123 9.40 -0.36 5.52
N GLU A 124 9.30 -0.11 4.21
CA GLU A 124 10.21 0.76 3.48
C GLU A 124 10.25 2.19 4.03
N LEU A 125 9.08 2.75 4.40
CA LEU A 125 9.03 4.08 4.99
C LEU A 125 9.75 4.10 6.35
N GLN A 126 9.53 3.08 7.20
CA GLN A 126 10.19 2.96 8.51
C GLN A 126 11.71 2.77 8.39
N GLU A 127 12.19 1.94 7.46
CA GLU A 127 13.63 1.76 7.21
C GLU A 127 14.32 3.06 6.77
N ARG A 128 13.57 4.00 6.24
CA ARG A 128 14.07 5.33 5.85
C ARG A 128 13.90 6.39 6.94
N GLY A 129 13.53 5.97 8.15
CA GLY A 129 13.38 6.85 9.32
C GLY A 129 12.10 7.68 9.34
N ILE A 130 11.11 7.34 8.49
CA ILE A 130 9.80 7.98 8.49
C ILE A 130 8.93 7.31 9.56
N GLU A 131 8.34 8.10 10.45
CA GLU A 131 7.39 7.59 11.43
C GLU A 131 6.10 7.13 10.74
N VAL A 132 5.66 5.90 11.00
CA VAL A 132 4.44 5.35 10.41
C VAL A 132 3.47 4.89 11.49
N GLU A 133 2.24 5.41 11.44
CA GLU A 133 1.13 4.97 12.27
C GLU A 133 -0.06 4.50 11.42
N LEU A 134 -0.92 3.66 11.99
CA LEU A 134 -2.15 3.23 11.32
C LEU A 134 -3.34 4.07 11.80
N PHE A 135 -4.34 4.24 10.92
CA PHE A 135 -5.61 4.84 11.31
C PHE A 135 -6.31 4.01 12.40
N PRO A 136 -7.08 4.64 13.29
CA PRO A 136 -7.84 3.91 14.28
C PRO A 136 -8.84 2.94 13.65
N PRO A 137 -9.20 1.84 14.37
CA PRO A 137 -9.98 0.74 13.79
C PRO A 137 -11.32 1.16 13.16
N HIS A 138 -11.99 2.17 13.70
CA HIS A 138 -13.28 2.63 13.18
C HIS A 138 -13.13 3.35 11.82
N LEU A 139 -12.06 4.12 11.60
CA LEU A 139 -11.77 4.73 10.31
C LEU A 139 -11.25 3.70 9.30
N ALA A 140 -10.38 2.79 9.73
CA ALA A 140 -9.93 1.67 8.91
C ALA A 140 -11.11 0.81 8.42
N ARG A 141 -12.18 0.64 9.24
CA ARG A 141 -13.40 -0.04 8.84
C ARG A 141 -14.14 0.70 7.72
N ARG A 142 -14.26 2.04 7.79
CA ARG A 142 -14.87 2.84 6.71
C ARG A 142 -14.13 2.61 5.37
N ILE A 143 -12.80 2.62 5.40
CA ILE A 143 -11.97 2.40 4.21
C ILE A 143 -12.20 1.00 3.64
N ARG A 144 -12.29 -0.04 4.49
CA ARG A 144 -12.57 -1.42 4.04
C ARG A 144 -13.95 -1.54 3.39
N ILE A 145 -14.97 -0.88 3.93
CA ILE A 145 -16.31 -0.85 3.34
C ILE A 145 -16.27 -0.16 1.97
N LEU A 146 -15.59 0.98 1.88
CA LEU A 146 -15.44 1.74 0.63
C LEU A 146 -14.73 0.93 -0.47
N ASN A 147 -13.81 0.05 -0.08
CA ASN A 147 -12.97 -0.78 -0.95
C ASN A 147 -13.34 -2.27 -0.94
N ASP A 148 -14.57 -2.64 -0.51
CA ASP A 148 -14.96 -4.05 -0.33
C ASP A 148 -14.77 -4.89 -1.60
N LYS A 149 -15.16 -4.37 -2.77
CA LYS A 149 -14.98 -5.06 -4.06
C LYS A 149 -13.51 -5.29 -4.39
N PHE A 150 -12.68 -4.25 -4.27
CA PHE A 150 -11.23 -4.35 -4.48
C PHE A 150 -10.60 -5.40 -3.54
N ILE A 151 -10.96 -5.37 -2.25
CA ILE A 151 -10.42 -6.31 -1.26
C ILE A 151 -10.81 -7.75 -1.60
N ARG A 152 -12.05 -7.99 -2.03
CA ARG A 152 -12.51 -9.33 -2.44
C ARG A 152 -11.77 -9.82 -3.68
N GLU A 153 -11.58 -8.95 -4.67
CA GLU A 153 -10.85 -9.27 -5.90
C GLU A 153 -9.40 -9.68 -5.59
N GLN A 154 -8.70 -8.91 -4.75
CA GLN A 154 -7.32 -9.25 -4.36
C GLN A 154 -7.24 -10.60 -3.64
N ARG A 155 -8.23 -10.93 -2.80
CA ARG A 155 -8.28 -12.22 -2.10
C ARG A 155 -8.58 -13.39 -3.03
N SER A 156 -9.43 -13.22 -4.05
CA SER A 156 -9.71 -14.29 -5.02
C SER A 156 -8.47 -14.63 -5.84
N LEU A 157 -7.69 -13.64 -6.25
CA LEU A 157 -6.42 -13.84 -6.96
C LEU A 157 -5.39 -14.63 -6.14
N GLU A 158 -5.41 -14.51 -4.81
CA GLU A 158 -4.55 -15.29 -3.91
C GLU A 158 -4.82 -16.80 -3.99
N PHE A 159 -6.10 -17.19 -4.04
CA PHE A 159 -6.49 -18.60 -4.12
C PHE A 159 -6.23 -19.24 -5.48
N GLU A 160 -6.20 -18.45 -6.55
CA GLU A 160 -5.92 -18.91 -7.91
C GLU A 160 -4.42 -19.00 -8.21
N SER A 161 -3.55 -18.51 -7.34
CA SER A 161 -2.10 -18.55 -7.57
C SER A 161 -1.56 -19.98 -7.48
N PRO A 162 -0.70 -20.44 -8.44
CA PRO A 162 -0.22 -21.85 -8.51
C PRO A 162 0.60 -22.33 -7.31
N ILE A 163 0.95 -21.45 -6.39
CA ILE A 163 1.77 -21.79 -5.21
C ILE A 163 1.03 -22.75 -4.27
N TRP A 164 -0.30 -22.66 -4.16
CA TRP A 164 -1.12 -23.56 -3.34
C TRP A 164 -1.56 -24.83 -4.07
N SER A 165 -1.57 -24.84 -5.41
CA SER A 165 -1.91 -26.02 -6.21
C SER A 165 -0.76 -27.04 -6.32
N ARG A 166 0.46 -26.69 -5.94
CA ARG A 166 1.60 -27.62 -5.84
C ARG A 166 1.74 -28.20 -4.42
N GLY A 167 0.66 -28.72 -3.88
CA GLY A 167 0.73 -29.71 -2.82
C GLY A 167 1.44 -30.96 -3.38
N LYS A 168 2.78 -30.97 -3.41
CA LYS A 168 3.53 -32.21 -3.54
C LYS A 168 3.10 -33.09 -2.37
N ARG A 169 2.25 -34.08 -2.66
CA ARG A 169 2.09 -35.23 -1.77
C ARG A 169 3.50 -35.81 -1.58
N PHE A 170 4.06 -35.60 -0.43
CA PHE A 170 5.19 -36.41 0.03
C PHE A 170 4.63 -37.83 0.26
N GLY A 171 4.64 -38.65 -0.79
CA GLY A 171 4.47 -40.08 -0.64
C GLY A 171 5.73 -40.62 0.04
N PRO A 172 5.58 -41.64 0.90
CA PRO A 172 6.74 -42.25 1.54
C PRO A 172 7.65 -42.87 0.49
N THR A 173 8.86 -42.34 0.34
CA THR A 173 9.90 -42.98 -0.47
C THR A 173 10.41 -44.21 0.26
N THR A 174 9.82 -45.37 -0.04
CA THR A 174 10.44 -46.64 0.30
C THR A 174 11.65 -46.83 -0.60
N LYS A 175 12.83 -46.44 -0.14
CA LYS A 175 14.08 -46.89 -0.70
C LYS A 175 14.34 -48.30 -0.18
N THR A 176 14.03 -49.32 -0.99
CA THR A 176 14.59 -50.67 -0.84
C THR A 176 16.08 -50.59 -1.17
N ALA A 177 16.88 -50.71 -0.17
CA ALA A 177 18.32 -50.92 -0.33
C ALA A 177 18.57 -52.33 -0.82
N SER A 178 18.94 -52.51 -2.07
CA SER A 178 19.54 -53.76 -2.57
C SER A 178 21.05 -53.72 -2.34
N SER A 179 21.46 -54.50 -1.39
CA SER A 179 22.86 -54.82 -1.11
C SER A 179 23.44 -55.67 -2.25
N ASN A 180 24.42 -55.18 -2.98
CA ASN A 180 25.31 -56.00 -3.79
C ASN A 180 26.77 -55.67 -3.46
N TRP A 181 27.28 -56.40 -2.48
CA TRP A 181 28.73 -56.54 -2.27
C TRP A 181 29.22 -57.68 -3.17
N LYS A 182 29.98 -57.39 -4.21
CA LYS A 182 30.87 -58.35 -4.85
C LYS A 182 32.29 -58.06 -4.39
N ALA A 183 32.84 -59.06 -3.67
CA ALA A 183 34.26 -59.19 -3.38
C ALA A 183 34.99 -59.49 -4.67
N HIS A 184 36.18 -58.91 -4.85
CA HIS A 184 37.18 -59.38 -5.78
C HIS A 184 38.49 -59.47 -5.00
N SER A 185 39.01 -60.69 -5.07
CA SER A 185 40.34 -61.21 -4.67
C SER A 185 41.47 -60.42 -5.29
#